data_0b3ca9e9d7d72a722c2541de51931252
#
_entry.id   0b3ca9e9d7d72a722c2541de51931252
#
_cell.length_a   1.000
_cell.length_b   1.000
_cell.length_c   1.000
_cell.angle_alpha   90.00
_cell.angle_beta   90.00
_cell.angle_gamma   90.00
#
_symmetry.space_group_name_H-M   'P 1'
#
loop_
_entity.id
_entity.type
_entity.pdbx_description
1 polymer ?
#
loop_
_entity_poly.entity_id
_entity_poly.type
_entity_poly.pdbx_seq_one_letter_code
_entity_poly.pdbx_strand_id
1 'polypeptide(L)'
;TAVAEALLTGLDEDCVDFRDTYDGEENEPLVLPAAFPNLLANGSSGIAVGMATSIPPHNAGELCDAALHLIKFPNATPVKLSELVPGPDFPTGGIMVEPRESVVEAYKTGRGSFRLRARWSTEDIGRGQYQIVITEIPYQVQKAKLVEKIAELIISKRLPMLTDVRDESADDIRLILEPKSRTVEAAPLMETLFRLTDLEVRASLNLNVLSADGKPGVMNLRDALQAFLDHRHVVLVRRSSHRLEKIEHRLEVLGGYLIAFLNLDEVIRIIREEDEPKSELMKTFELSEVQAEAILNMRLRSLRRLEEEGLRTEHADLTTEKKSLKALLKNEKQRWGIISDEIKETRKAFGQKTELGKRRTDITDAPEVAEVPMESMVEKEPITVICSEKGWIRAVKGHVEVGEDIRFKEGDRSRFALHALTTDKLVLFATNGRFYTLGGDKVPRGRGHGEPVRLLTGLGNDDDIIELLVHVPGRKLIVASSDGRGFVVPEDQLIAQTKTGKQVLNVSGDREAQALAVIKEGDDNIACVGENRKLIIFALDELPEMSRGRGVVL
;
A
#
# COMPACT_ATOMS: atom_id res chain seq x y z
N THR A 1 -7.43 -25.99 -6.68
CA THR A 1 -7.49 -27.27 -5.93
C THR A 1 -6.28 -27.47 -5.04
N ALA A 2 -5.02 -27.48 -5.53
CA ALA A 2 -3.83 -27.77 -4.73
C ALA A 2 -3.66 -26.88 -3.48
N VAL A 3 -3.98 -25.60 -3.56
CA VAL A 3 -3.95 -24.68 -2.38
C VAL A 3 -5.01 -25.09 -1.36
N ALA A 4 -6.24 -25.41 -1.81
CA ALA A 4 -7.31 -25.83 -0.91
C ALA A 4 -6.96 -27.16 -0.23
N GLU A 5 -6.41 -28.12 -0.96
CA GLU A 5 -5.93 -29.38 -0.41
C GLU A 5 -4.87 -29.17 0.67
N ALA A 6 -3.88 -28.30 0.42
CA ALA A 6 -2.84 -27.97 1.39
C ALA A 6 -3.39 -27.30 2.67
N LEU A 7 -4.54 -26.62 2.60
CA LEU A 7 -5.18 -26.01 3.76
C LEU A 7 -6.05 -26.98 4.55
N LEU A 8 -6.65 -28.00 3.90
CA LEU A 8 -7.67 -28.88 4.46
C LEU A 8 -7.16 -30.27 4.83
N THR A 9 -5.95 -30.66 4.38
CA THR A 9 -5.40 -32.00 4.59
C THR A 9 -5.38 -32.37 6.06
N GLY A 10 -6.02 -33.51 6.39
CA GLY A 10 -6.11 -34.06 7.73
C GLY A 10 -7.29 -33.57 8.55
N LEU A 11 -8.24 -32.84 7.94
CA LEU A 11 -9.41 -32.31 8.66
C LEU A 11 -10.30 -33.41 9.27
N ASP A 12 -10.32 -34.60 8.68
CA ASP A 12 -11.01 -35.82 9.13
C ASP A 12 -10.22 -36.62 10.18
N GLU A 13 -9.05 -36.13 10.61
CA GLU A 13 -8.15 -36.79 11.55
C GLU A 13 -8.17 -36.16 12.95
N ASP A 14 -9.27 -35.52 13.35
CA ASP A 14 -9.43 -34.82 14.62
C ASP A 14 -8.31 -33.79 14.91
N CYS A 15 -7.81 -33.13 13.87
CA CYS A 15 -6.64 -32.24 13.98
C CYS A 15 -6.97 -30.84 14.52
N VAL A 16 -8.24 -30.40 14.46
CA VAL A 16 -8.75 -29.11 14.88
C VAL A 16 -10.12 -29.24 15.54
N ASP A 17 -10.53 -28.22 16.28
CA ASP A 17 -11.86 -28.17 16.87
C ASP A 17 -12.90 -27.72 15.85
N PHE A 18 -14.13 -28.21 16.04
CA PHE A 18 -15.30 -27.87 15.24
C PHE A 18 -16.32 -27.12 16.08
N ARG A 19 -17.16 -26.35 15.43
CA ARG A 19 -18.35 -25.72 16.00
C ARG A 19 -19.53 -25.90 15.07
N ASP A 20 -20.74 -25.75 15.60
CA ASP A 20 -21.94 -25.73 14.76
C ASP A 20 -21.91 -24.54 13.80
N THR A 21 -22.41 -24.77 12.58
CA THR A 21 -22.68 -23.70 11.60
C THR A 21 -23.77 -22.75 12.14
N TYR A 22 -23.93 -21.59 11.52
CA TYR A 22 -24.90 -20.58 11.97
C TYR A 22 -26.35 -21.10 12.02
N ASP A 23 -26.71 -22.02 11.14
CA ASP A 23 -28.02 -22.68 11.10
C ASP A 23 -28.11 -23.90 12.05
N GLY A 24 -26.99 -24.37 12.59
CA GLY A 24 -26.93 -25.53 13.49
C GLY A 24 -27.16 -26.88 12.80
N GLU A 25 -27.17 -26.93 11.46
CA GLU A 25 -27.42 -28.16 10.73
C GLU A 25 -26.13 -28.98 10.46
N GLU A 26 -24.97 -28.29 10.39
CA GLU A 26 -23.68 -28.91 10.10
C GLU A 26 -22.60 -28.41 11.08
N ASN A 27 -21.39 -28.93 10.96
CA ASN A 27 -20.23 -28.50 11.72
C ASN A 27 -19.16 -27.91 10.82
N GLU A 28 -18.52 -26.84 11.26
CA GLU A 28 -17.40 -26.20 10.58
C GLU A 28 -16.16 -26.15 11.48
N PRO A 29 -14.93 -26.26 10.92
CA PRO A 29 -13.72 -26.14 11.71
C PRO A 29 -13.54 -24.71 12.22
N LEU A 30 -13.12 -24.55 13.49
CA LEU A 30 -12.78 -23.24 14.06
C LEU A 30 -11.59 -22.61 13.35
N VAL A 31 -10.61 -23.43 12.98
CA VAL A 31 -9.41 -23.05 12.25
C VAL A 31 -9.03 -24.19 11.29
N LEU A 32 -8.36 -23.88 10.18
CA LEU A 32 -7.90 -24.91 9.25
C LEU A 32 -6.58 -25.52 9.71
N PRO A 33 -6.28 -26.78 9.36
CA PRO A 33 -5.00 -27.42 9.65
C PRO A 33 -3.80 -26.68 9.02
N ALA A 34 -3.98 -26.14 7.82
CA ALA A 34 -3.08 -25.26 7.07
C ALA A 34 -1.61 -25.72 6.99
N ALA A 35 -1.18 -26.25 5.85
CA ALA A 35 0.21 -26.69 5.64
C ALA A 35 1.22 -25.54 5.51
N PHE A 36 0.76 -24.29 5.31
CA PHE A 36 1.58 -23.07 5.22
C PHE A 36 0.87 -21.90 5.91
N PRO A 37 1.58 -20.81 6.27
CA PRO A 37 1.01 -19.68 7.00
C PRO A 37 0.11 -18.82 6.09
N ASN A 38 -1.11 -19.30 5.83
CA ASN A 38 -2.05 -18.73 4.88
C ASN A 38 -2.46 -17.29 5.22
N LEU A 39 -2.55 -16.94 6.49
CA LEU A 39 -2.85 -15.57 6.91
C LEU A 39 -1.87 -14.56 6.29
N LEU A 40 -0.58 -14.88 6.27
CA LEU A 40 0.46 -14.04 5.68
C LEU A 40 0.55 -14.23 4.16
N ALA A 41 0.40 -15.47 3.67
CA ALA A 41 0.52 -15.75 2.23
C ALA A 41 -0.62 -15.12 1.42
N ASN A 42 -1.86 -15.29 1.85
CA ASN A 42 -3.03 -14.73 1.17
C ASN A 42 -3.29 -13.27 1.54
N GLY A 43 -2.83 -12.86 2.74
CA GLY A 43 -3.21 -11.59 3.33
C GLY A 43 -4.64 -11.59 3.87
N SER A 44 -5.00 -10.51 4.54
CA SER A 44 -6.34 -10.29 5.07
C SER A 44 -6.62 -8.81 5.22
N SER A 45 -7.86 -8.40 4.97
CA SER A 45 -8.31 -7.03 5.21
C SER A 45 -9.70 -7.07 5.79
N GLY A 46 -9.90 -6.40 6.92
CA GLY A 46 -11.19 -6.35 7.59
C GLY A 46 -11.29 -5.21 8.60
N ILE A 47 -12.51 -4.72 8.77
CA ILE A 47 -12.84 -3.66 9.72
C ILE A 47 -13.91 -4.21 10.66
N ALA A 48 -13.55 -4.38 11.93
CA ALA A 48 -14.48 -4.74 12.98
C ALA A 48 -14.72 -3.55 13.91
N VAL A 49 -15.67 -3.68 14.82
CA VAL A 49 -15.91 -2.64 15.84
C VAL A 49 -14.72 -2.60 16.80
N GLY A 50 -14.04 -1.48 16.84
CA GLY A 50 -12.90 -1.25 17.73
C GLY A 50 -11.55 -1.82 17.24
N MET A 51 -11.53 -2.57 16.11
CA MET A 51 -10.27 -3.10 15.58
C MET A 51 -10.32 -3.27 14.06
N ALA A 52 -9.18 -3.04 13.42
CA ALA A 52 -9.01 -3.29 12.00
C ALA A 52 -7.75 -4.12 11.76
N THR A 53 -7.79 -4.96 10.74
CA THR A 53 -6.61 -5.69 10.23
C THR A 53 -6.38 -5.33 8.77
N SER A 54 -5.13 -5.27 8.38
CA SER A 54 -4.71 -5.11 6.99
C SER A 54 -3.37 -5.80 6.82
N ILE A 55 -3.37 -6.92 6.16
CA ILE A 55 -2.20 -7.77 5.96
C ILE A 55 -2.05 -7.96 4.46
N PRO A 56 -1.02 -7.38 3.82
CA PRO A 56 -0.77 -7.62 2.41
C PRO A 56 -0.32 -9.07 2.19
N PRO A 57 -0.55 -9.64 1.00
CA PRO A 57 -0.11 -10.99 0.65
C PRO A 57 1.43 -11.07 0.58
N HIS A 58 1.96 -12.25 0.92
CA HIS A 58 3.40 -12.53 0.90
C HIS A 58 3.68 -13.82 0.12
N ASN A 59 4.91 -13.98 -0.35
CA ASN A 59 5.33 -15.16 -1.06
C ASN A 59 5.35 -16.40 -0.15
N ALA A 60 4.60 -17.43 -0.50
CA ALA A 60 4.48 -18.65 0.30
C ALA A 60 5.82 -19.39 0.48
N GLY A 61 6.68 -19.39 -0.54
CA GLY A 61 8.00 -19.99 -0.47
C GLY A 61 8.92 -19.28 0.52
N GLU A 62 8.91 -17.95 0.51
CA GLU A 62 9.68 -17.12 1.45
C GLU A 62 9.19 -17.29 2.90
N LEU A 63 7.88 -17.37 3.08
CA LEU A 63 7.30 -17.66 4.40
C LEU A 63 7.67 -19.05 4.92
N CYS A 64 7.71 -20.07 4.03
CA CYS A 64 8.20 -21.40 4.39
C CYS A 64 9.69 -21.38 4.77
N ASP A 65 10.51 -20.63 4.05
CA ASP A 65 11.94 -20.47 4.39
C ASP A 65 12.13 -19.78 5.75
N ALA A 66 11.34 -18.75 6.04
CA ALA A 66 11.34 -18.08 7.33
C ALA A 66 10.87 -19.01 8.47
N ALA A 67 9.82 -19.80 8.25
CA ALA A 67 9.34 -20.80 9.20
C ALA A 67 10.39 -21.89 9.49
N LEU A 68 11.04 -22.43 8.45
CA LEU A 68 12.14 -23.39 8.58
C LEU A 68 13.33 -22.80 9.33
N HIS A 69 13.65 -21.53 9.08
CA HIS A 69 14.69 -20.83 9.80
C HIS A 69 14.35 -20.70 11.29
N LEU A 70 13.09 -20.38 11.61
CA LEU A 70 12.62 -20.23 12.98
C LEU A 70 12.61 -21.56 13.74
N ILE A 71 12.28 -22.69 13.10
CA ILE A 71 12.42 -24.03 13.69
C ILE A 71 13.88 -24.31 14.07
N LYS A 72 14.81 -23.95 13.21
CA LYS A 72 16.25 -24.17 13.44
C LYS A 72 16.84 -23.20 14.46
N PHE A 73 16.37 -21.96 14.48
CA PHE A 73 16.83 -20.88 15.32
C PHE A 73 15.64 -20.20 16.04
N PRO A 74 15.12 -20.78 17.14
CA PRO A 74 13.92 -20.29 17.82
C PRO A 74 13.99 -18.84 18.30
N ASN A 75 15.21 -18.32 18.50
CA ASN A 75 15.47 -16.94 18.94
C ASN A 75 15.77 -15.99 17.77
N ALA A 76 15.49 -16.38 16.52
CA ALA A 76 15.69 -15.51 15.37
C ALA A 76 14.90 -14.19 15.52
N THR A 77 15.57 -13.08 15.22
CA THR A 77 14.96 -11.74 15.32
C THR A 77 14.10 -11.42 14.11
N PRO A 78 13.12 -10.51 14.22
CA PRO A 78 12.35 -10.03 13.06
C PRO A 78 13.24 -9.48 11.95
N VAL A 79 14.37 -8.85 12.30
CA VAL A 79 15.37 -8.36 11.33
C VAL A 79 15.93 -9.50 10.49
N LYS A 80 16.27 -10.64 11.12
CA LYS A 80 16.79 -11.80 10.38
C LYS A 80 15.73 -12.46 9.51
N LEU A 81 14.48 -12.49 9.96
CA LEU A 81 13.36 -13.02 9.19
C LEU A 81 13.03 -12.13 7.99
N SER A 82 13.20 -10.80 8.10
CA SER A 82 13.01 -9.87 6.97
C SER A 82 14.05 -10.03 5.84
N GLU A 83 15.16 -10.72 6.08
CA GLU A 83 16.08 -11.12 5.00
C GLU A 83 15.51 -12.26 4.14
N LEU A 84 14.68 -13.10 4.74
CA LEU A 84 14.03 -14.23 4.07
C LEU A 84 12.66 -13.84 3.47
N VAL A 85 11.98 -12.87 4.08
CA VAL A 85 10.73 -12.27 3.62
C VAL A 85 10.98 -10.78 3.38
N PRO A 86 11.52 -10.40 2.22
CA PRO A 86 11.97 -9.02 1.98
C PRO A 86 10.83 -8.00 1.85
N GLY A 87 9.59 -8.46 1.70
CA GLY A 87 8.40 -7.62 1.59
C GLY A 87 7.18 -8.38 1.10
N PRO A 88 6.02 -7.74 1.02
CA PRO A 88 4.84 -8.29 0.37
C PRO A 88 5.10 -8.75 -1.07
N ASP A 89 4.27 -9.69 -1.53
CA ASP A 89 4.27 -10.21 -2.90
C ASP A 89 2.83 -10.20 -3.43
N PHE A 90 2.52 -9.23 -4.27
CA PHE A 90 1.16 -9.01 -4.75
C PHE A 90 0.86 -9.84 -5.99
N PRO A 91 -0.34 -10.43 -6.11
CA PRO A 91 -0.69 -11.31 -7.25
C PRO A 91 -0.68 -10.58 -8.59
N THR A 92 -0.87 -9.26 -8.62
CA THR A 92 -0.83 -8.43 -9.82
C THR A 92 0.55 -7.85 -10.13
N GLY A 93 1.59 -8.26 -9.39
CA GLY A 93 2.95 -7.76 -9.58
C GLY A 93 3.14 -6.33 -9.08
N GLY A 94 3.79 -5.51 -9.90
CA GLY A 94 4.16 -4.14 -9.56
C GLY A 94 5.54 -4.02 -8.93
N ILE A 95 5.87 -2.82 -8.50
CA ILE A 95 7.17 -2.50 -7.89
C ILE A 95 6.93 -1.89 -6.51
N MET A 96 7.40 -2.57 -5.47
CA MET A 96 7.40 -2.01 -4.13
C MET A 96 8.60 -1.08 -3.97
N VAL A 97 8.32 0.18 -3.60
CA VAL A 97 9.30 1.26 -3.52
C VAL A 97 9.41 1.73 -2.08
N GLU A 98 10.14 0.98 -1.27
CA GLU A 98 10.36 1.31 0.15
C GLU A 98 11.80 1.06 0.58
N PRO A 99 12.38 1.93 1.44
CA PRO A 99 13.68 1.66 2.06
C PRO A 99 13.60 0.37 2.88
N ARG A 100 14.67 -0.43 2.83
CA ARG A 100 14.74 -1.69 3.57
C ARG A 100 14.49 -1.51 5.07
N GLU A 101 14.97 -0.43 5.66
CA GLU A 101 14.79 -0.10 7.07
C GLU A 101 13.30 0.06 7.44
N SER A 102 12.51 0.68 6.54
CA SER A 102 11.07 0.84 6.71
C SER A 102 10.36 -0.51 6.75
N VAL A 103 10.73 -1.43 5.86
CA VAL A 103 10.18 -2.79 5.81
C VAL A 103 10.52 -3.57 7.08
N VAL A 104 11.78 -3.50 7.52
CA VAL A 104 12.24 -4.15 8.76
C VAL A 104 11.47 -3.62 9.97
N GLU A 105 11.29 -2.32 10.09
CA GLU A 105 10.56 -1.72 11.20
C GLU A 105 9.07 -2.08 11.16
N ALA A 106 8.47 -2.14 9.96
CA ALA A 106 7.10 -2.59 9.79
C ALA A 106 6.91 -4.04 10.27
N TYR A 107 7.81 -4.95 9.93
CA TYR A 107 7.76 -6.34 10.38
C TYR A 107 8.10 -6.52 11.86
N LYS A 108 8.91 -5.65 12.44
CA LYS A 108 9.25 -5.65 13.86
C LYS A 108 8.09 -5.16 14.72
N THR A 109 7.35 -4.16 14.25
CA THR A 109 6.24 -3.56 15.00
C THR A 109 4.87 -4.16 14.65
N GLY A 110 4.76 -4.90 13.54
CA GLY A 110 3.50 -5.37 12.98
C GLY A 110 2.64 -4.27 12.38
N ARG A 111 3.19 -3.07 12.20
CA ARG A 111 2.52 -1.90 11.63
C ARG A 111 3.42 -1.16 10.67
N GLY A 112 2.86 -0.76 9.54
CA GLY A 112 3.58 -0.03 8.51
C GLY A 112 2.75 0.22 7.27
N SER A 113 3.40 0.70 6.24
CA SER A 113 2.79 0.83 4.91
C SER A 113 3.87 0.70 3.85
N PHE A 114 3.50 0.13 2.72
CA PHE A 114 4.40 -0.11 1.59
C PHE A 114 3.85 0.62 0.37
N ARG A 115 4.70 1.37 -0.34
CA ARG A 115 4.32 2.00 -1.61
C ARG A 115 4.47 0.97 -2.72
N LEU A 116 3.38 0.72 -3.42
CA LEU A 116 3.32 -0.17 -4.57
C LEU A 116 3.04 0.66 -5.82
N ARG A 117 3.93 0.58 -6.80
CA ARG A 117 3.87 1.28 -8.09
C ARG A 117 3.52 0.33 -9.22
N ALA A 118 2.85 0.86 -10.23
CA ALA A 118 2.67 0.22 -11.51
C ALA A 118 4.01 -0.08 -12.18
N ARG A 119 4.09 -1.19 -12.91
CA ARG A 119 5.23 -1.49 -13.79
C ARG A 119 5.00 -0.86 -15.15
N TRP A 120 6.01 -0.20 -15.66
CA TRP A 120 5.95 0.48 -16.95
C TRP A 120 7.25 0.37 -17.73
N SER A 121 7.16 0.56 -19.03
CA SER A 121 8.29 0.63 -19.94
C SER A 121 8.03 1.66 -21.05
N THR A 122 9.04 1.98 -21.84
CA THR A 122 8.90 2.83 -23.02
C THR A 122 9.03 1.98 -24.28
N GLU A 123 8.16 2.22 -25.26
CA GLU A 123 8.23 1.63 -26.59
C GLU A 123 8.48 2.73 -27.64
N ASP A 124 9.46 2.53 -28.51
CA ASP A 124 9.74 3.41 -29.66
C ASP A 124 8.73 3.13 -30.78
N ILE A 125 7.98 4.15 -31.20
CA ILE A 125 7.01 4.06 -32.28
C ILE A 125 7.55 4.62 -33.61
N GLY A 126 8.84 4.91 -33.65
CA GLY A 126 9.54 5.44 -34.83
C GLY A 126 9.54 6.97 -34.92
N ARG A 127 10.37 7.50 -35.82
CA ARG A 127 10.58 8.96 -36.02
C ARG A 127 10.99 9.72 -34.75
N GLY A 128 11.59 9.02 -33.78
CA GLY A 128 12.00 9.58 -32.50
C GLY A 128 10.83 9.84 -31.55
N GLN A 129 9.66 9.30 -31.82
CA GLN A 129 8.50 9.30 -30.89
C GLN A 129 8.46 8.02 -30.11
N TYR A 130 7.98 8.09 -28.87
CA TYR A 130 7.82 6.96 -27.99
C TYR A 130 6.46 7.02 -27.27
N GLN A 131 6.04 5.87 -26.80
CA GLN A 131 4.88 5.73 -25.90
C GLN A 131 5.31 5.06 -24.59
N ILE A 132 4.58 5.33 -23.52
CA ILE A 132 4.76 4.65 -22.23
C ILE A 132 3.72 3.56 -22.15
N VAL A 133 4.15 2.35 -21.83
CA VAL A 133 3.30 1.18 -21.69
C VAL A 133 3.29 0.74 -20.23
N ILE A 134 2.12 0.72 -19.61
CA ILE A 134 1.92 0.18 -18.28
C ILE A 134 1.48 -1.28 -18.45
N THR A 135 2.25 -2.19 -17.90
CA THR A 135 2.05 -3.65 -18.00
C THR A 135 1.47 -4.27 -16.75
N GLU A 136 1.64 -3.62 -15.59
CA GLU A 136 1.08 -4.06 -14.31
C GLU A 136 0.55 -2.85 -13.56
N ILE A 137 -0.62 -2.97 -12.95
CA ILE A 137 -1.21 -1.95 -12.07
C ILE A 137 -1.21 -2.44 -10.62
N PRO A 138 -1.18 -1.54 -9.63
CA PRO A 138 -1.16 -1.93 -8.23
C PRO A 138 -2.37 -2.80 -7.85
N TYR A 139 -2.14 -3.69 -6.89
CA TYR A 139 -3.17 -4.61 -6.40
C TYR A 139 -4.43 -3.88 -5.92
N GLN A 140 -5.60 -4.43 -6.27
CA GLN A 140 -6.94 -3.88 -5.98
C GLN A 140 -7.29 -2.55 -6.67
N VAL A 141 -6.45 -2.00 -7.54
CA VAL A 141 -6.78 -0.83 -8.35
C VAL A 141 -7.71 -1.22 -9.50
N GLN A 142 -8.82 -0.50 -9.63
CA GLN A 142 -9.77 -0.71 -10.73
C GLN A 142 -9.26 -0.02 -12.00
N LYS A 143 -8.85 -0.81 -13.01
CA LYS A 143 -8.29 -0.32 -14.28
C LYS A 143 -9.16 0.76 -14.94
N ALA A 144 -10.47 0.54 -15.03
CA ALA A 144 -11.39 1.50 -15.66
C ALA A 144 -11.37 2.87 -14.97
N LYS A 145 -11.43 2.91 -13.63
CA LYS A 145 -11.36 4.16 -12.87
C LYS A 145 -10.00 4.85 -13.00
N LEU A 146 -8.93 4.07 -13.09
CA LEU A 146 -7.58 4.61 -13.29
C LEU A 146 -7.47 5.30 -14.65
N VAL A 147 -7.95 4.67 -15.73
CA VAL A 147 -7.98 5.25 -17.08
C VAL A 147 -8.84 6.50 -17.12
N GLU A 148 -10.04 6.47 -16.55
CA GLU A 148 -10.95 7.62 -16.44
C GLU A 148 -10.27 8.80 -15.71
N LYS A 149 -9.58 8.52 -14.60
CA LYS A 149 -8.85 9.53 -13.84
C LYS A 149 -7.72 10.18 -14.63
N ILE A 150 -6.96 9.38 -15.37
CA ILE A 150 -5.89 9.90 -16.26
C ILE A 150 -6.51 10.78 -17.36
N ALA A 151 -7.59 10.33 -18.01
CA ALA A 151 -8.30 11.09 -19.04
C ALA A 151 -8.84 12.43 -18.50
N GLU A 152 -9.41 12.43 -17.28
CA GLU A 152 -9.84 13.65 -16.60
C GLU A 152 -8.69 14.65 -16.38
N LEU A 153 -7.52 14.16 -15.98
CA LEU A 153 -6.32 14.99 -15.80
C LEU A 153 -5.83 15.61 -17.11
N ILE A 154 -5.95 14.89 -18.23
CA ILE A 154 -5.62 15.40 -19.56
C ILE A 154 -6.62 16.48 -19.97
N ILE A 155 -7.93 16.22 -19.89
CA ILE A 155 -9.00 17.15 -20.28
C ILE A 155 -8.93 18.44 -19.44
N SER A 156 -8.71 18.31 -18.14
CA SER A 156 -8.56 19.46 -17.22
C SER A 156 -7.24 20.22 -17.36
N LYS A 157 -6.36 19.78 -18.26
CA LYS A 157 -5.00 20.33 -18.49
C LYS A 157 -4.12 20.33 -17.23
N ARG A 158 -4.41 19.47 -16.27
CA ARG A 158 -3.56 19.25 -15.10
C ARG A 158 -2.35 18.38 -15.41
N LEU A 159 -2.38 17.68 -16.56
CA LEU A 159 -1.29 16.86 -17.08
C LEU A 159 -0.96 17.26 -18.54
N PRO A 160 -0.42 18.48 -18.76
CA PRO A 160 -0.26 19.04 -20.10
C PRO A 160 0.79 18.32 -20.96
N MET A 161 1.59 17.45 -20.34
CA MET A 161 2.66 16.67 -21.02
C MET A 161 2.14 15.37 -21.63
N LEU A 162 0.90 14.96 -21.33
CA LEU A 162 0.25 13.78 -21.88
C LEU A 162 -0.85 14.20 -22.86
N THR A 163 -0.92 13.53 -24.01
CA THR A 163 -1.92 13.82 -25.06
C THR A 163 -3.11 12.89 -24.94
N ASP A 164 -2.85 11.61 -24.71
CA ASP A 164 -3.90 10.59 -24.71
C ASP A 164 -3.55 9.41 -23.80
N VAL A 165 -4.59 8.66 -23.39
CA VAL A 165 -4.50 7.40 -22.68
C VAL A 165 -5.40 6.39 -23.39
N ARG A 166 -4.85 5.21 -23.74
CA ARG A 166 -5.60 4.12 -24.38
C ARG A 166 -5.46 2.83 -23.58
N ASP A 167 -6.53 2.07 -23.50
CA ASP A 167 -6.55 0.73 -22.95
C ASP A 167 -6.51 -0.28 -24.11
N GLU A 168 -5.36 -0.93 -24.29
CA GLU A 168 -5.14 -1.97 -25.27
C GLU A 168 -5.01 -3.35 -24.61
N SER A 169 -5.48 -3.48 -23.37
CA SER A 169 -5.41 -4.74 -22.63
C SER A 169 -6.28 -5.82 -23.26
N ALA A 170 -5.73 -7.04 -23.31
CA ALA A 170 -6.45 -8.26 -23.63
C ALA A 170 -6.43 -9.19 -22.39
N ASP A 171 -5.72 -10.32 -22.45
CA ASP A 171 -5.48 -11.17 -21.28
C ASP A 171 -4.53 -10.50 -20.28
N ASP A 172 -3.53 -9.77 -20.80
CA ASP A 172 -2.58 -8.98 -20.03
C ASP A 172 -2.92 -7.49 -20.04
N ILE A 173 -2.52 -6.78 -18.99
CA ILE A 173 -2.69 -5.33 -18.90
C ILE A 173 -1.73 -4.64 -19.87
N ARG A 174 -2.28 -3.76 -20.69
CA ARG A 174 -1.55 -2.90 -21.60
C ARG A 174 -2.24 -1.54 -21.69
N LEU A 175 -1.82 -0.59 -20.84
CA LEU A 175 -2.28 0.80 -20.92
C LEU A 175 -1.22 1.64 -21.59
N ILE A 176 -1.61 2.33 -22.66
CA ILE A 176 -0.73 3.19 -23.45
C ILE A 176 -0.94 4.63 -23.02
N LEU A 177 0.17 5.30 -22.72
CA LEU A 177 0.20 6.74 -22.47
C LEU A 177 1.00 7.42 -23.58
N GLU A 178 0.40 8.40 -24.24
CA GLU A 178 1.04 9.15 -25.33
C GLU A 178 1.58 10.49 -24.82
N PRO A 179 2.91 10.67 -24.70
CA PRO A 179 3.50 11.96 -24.39
C PRO A 179 3.23 12.98 -25.51
N LYS A 180 3.03 14.25 -25.16
CA LYS A 180 2.73 15.33 -26.10
C LYS A 180 3.84 15.58 -27.13
N SER A 181 5.08 15.33 -26.77
CA SER A 181 6.24 15.48 -27.65
C SER A 181 7.37 14.54 -27.25
N ARG A 182 8.29 14.29 -28.17
CA ARG A 182 9.51 13.51 -27.92
C ARG A 182 10.47 14.11 -26.87
N THR A 183 10.28 15.38 -26.53
CA THR A 183 11.11 16.10 -25.55
C THR A 183 10.62 15.89 -24.09
N VAL A 184 9.45 15.30 -23.94
CA VAL A 184 8.95 14.92 -22.60
C VAL A 184 9.73 13.70 -22.15
N GLU A 185 10.34 13.77 -20.97
CA GLU A 185 11.03 12.62 -20.37
C GLU A 185 10.04 11.70 -19.65
N ALA A 186 10.15 10.39 -19.88
CA ALA A 186 9.20 9.41 -19.35
C ALA A 186 9.24 9.32 -17.81
N ALA A 187 10.43 9.34 -17.19
CA ALA A 187 10.55 9.18 -15.75
C ALA A 187 9.90 10.32 -14.95
N PRO A 188 10.14 11.62 -15.24
CA PRO A 188 9.43 12.72 -14.57
C PRO A 188 7.92 12.72 -14.81
N LEU A 189 7.47 12.31 -16.01
CA LEU A 189 6.05 12.18 -16.31
C LEU A 189 5.41 11.10 -15.45
N MET A 190 6.06 9.93 -15.32
CA MET A 190 5.57 8.84 -14.48
C MET A 190 5.57 9.21 -12.99
N GLU A 191 6.58 9.93 -12.49
CA GLU A 191 6.56 10.43 -11.10
C GLU A 191 5.38 11.37 -10.83
N THR A 192 5.00 12.17 -11.82
CA THR A 192 3.81 13.02 -11.71
C THR A 192 2.53 12.19 -11.70
N LEU A 193 2.45 11.17 -12.54
CA LEU A 193 1.31 10.25 -12.58
C LEU A 193 1.18 9.44 -11.28
N PHE A 194 2.29 8.98 -10.70
CA PHE A 194 2.31 8.32 -9.40
C PHE A 194 1.74 9.20 -8.27
N ARG A 195 1.94 10.51 -8.32
CA ARG A 195 1.39 11.44 -7.32
C ARG A 195 -0.08 11.79 -7.54
N LEU A 196 -0.56 11.77 -8.79
CA LEU A 196 -1.89 12.25 -9.15
C LEU A 196 -2.92 11.14 -9.35
N THR A 197 -2.48 9.90 -9.42
CA THR A 197 -3.33 8.74 -9.75
C THR A 197 -2.98 7.52 -8.90
N ASP A 198 -3.84 6.49 -8.96
CA ASP A 198 -3.65 5.22 -8.29
C ASP A 198 -2.61 4.29 -8.98
N LEU A 199 -1.75 4.85 -9.86
CA LEU A 199 -0.55 4.14 -10.35
C LEU A 199 0.48 3.92 -9.24
N GLU A 200 0.43 4.69 -8.15
CA GLU A 200 1.07 4.41 -6.87
C GLU A 200 0.00 4.34 -5.78
N VAL A 201 -0.02 3.26 -5.01
CA VAL A 201 -0.89 3.09 -3.85
C VAL A 201 -0.07 2.72 -2.62
N ARG A 202 -0.65 2.96 -1.44
CA ARG A 202 -0.08 2.52 -0.17
C ARG A 202 -0.80 1.28 0.33
N ALA A 203 -0.10 0.15 0.38
CA ALA A 203 -0.58 -1.07 1.01
C ALA A 203 -0.24 -1.02 2.50
N SER A 204 -1.24 -0.95 3.35
CA SER A 204 -1.06 -0.89 4.80
C SER A 204 -0.73 -2.26 5.38
N LEU A 205 0.18 -2.31 6.35
CA LEU A 205 0.38 -3.44 7.25
C LEU A 205 -0.15 -3.06 8.64
N ASN A 206 -1.12 -3.80 9.11
CA ASN A 206 -1.58 -3.80 10.49
C ASN A 206 -1.90 -5.25 10.86
N LEU A 207 -0.92 -5.94 11.42
CA LEU A 207 -1.00 -7.35 11.77
C LEU A 207 -1.75 -7.54 13.09
N ASN A 208 -2.96 -6.98 13.15
CA ASN A 208 -3.85 -7.10 14.29
C ASN A 208 -4.70 -8.36 14.14
N VAL A 209 -4.40 -9.37 14.93
CA VAL A 209 -4.90 -10.73 14.79
C VAL A 209 -5.39 -11.28 16.15
N LEU A 210 -6.17 -12.36 16.10
CA LEU A 210 -6.53 -13.12 17.29
C LEU A 210 -5.44 -14.15 17.58
N SER A 211 -4.96 -14.21 18.83
CA SER A 211 -4.09 -15.29 19.30
C SER A 211 -4.85 -16.61 19.38
N ALA A 212 -4.14 -17.71 19.64
CA ALA A 212 -4.75 -19.01 19.89
C ALA A 212 -5.80 -19.00 21.02
N ASP A 213 -5.62 -18.09 22.01
CA ASP A 213 -6.57 -17.89 23.11
C ASP A 213 -7.74 -16.94 22.75
N GLY A 214 -7.89 -16.53 21.50
CA GLY A 214 -8.92 -15.61 21.04
C GLY A 214 -8.71 -14.14 21.46
N LYS A 215 -7.52 -13.76 21.92
CA LYS A 215 -7.21 -12.38 22.34
C LYS A 215 -6.73 -11.56 21.14
N PRO A 216 -7.35 -10.39 20.86
CA PRO A 216 -6.90 -9.51 19.81
C PRO A 216 -5.59 -8.79 20.19
N GLY A 217 -4.69 -8.64 19.24
CA GLY A 217 -3.44 -7.93 19.45
C GLY A 217 -2.63 -7.79 18.17
N VAL A 218 -1.73 -6.80 18.17
CA VAL A 218 -0.79 -6.62 17.04
C VAL A 218 0.41 -7.53 17.27
N MET A 219 0.65 -8.43 16.32
CA MET A 219 1.82 -9.31 16.30
C MET A 219 2.89 -8.75 15.35
N ASN A 220 4.14 -9.05 15.62
CA ASN A 220 5.21 -8.88 14.64
C ASN A 220 5.32 -10.11 13.73
N LEU A 221 6.13 -10.04 12.68
CA LEU A 221 6.29 -11.14 11.72
C LEU A 221 6.76 -12.43 12.39
N ARG A 222 7.71 -12.34 13.35
CA ARG A 222 8.22 -13.51 14.08
C ARG A 222 7.12 -14.19 14.89
N ASP A 223 6.35 -13.42 15.65
CA ASP A 223 5.31 -13.95 16.53
C ASP A 223 4.16 -14.57 15.73
N ALA A 224 3.81 -13.98 14.57
CA ALA A 224 2.83 -14.57 13.67
C ALA A 224 3.31 -15.90 13.06
N LEU A 225 4.57 -16.00 12.66
CA LEU A 225 5.15 -17.25 12.18
C LEU A 225 5.30 -18.28 13.30
N GLN A 226 5.65 -17.87 14.52
CA GLN A 226 5.71 -18.77 15.67
C GLN A 226 4.32 -19.32 16.01
N ALA A 227 3.29 -18.48 16.02
CA ALA A 227 1.92 -18.93 16.25
C ALA A 227 1.45 -19.96 15.20
N PHE A 228 1.84 -19.79 13.95
CA PHE A 228 1.61 -20.79 12.90
C PHE A 228 2.35 -22.11 13.22
N LEU A 229 3.62 -22.06 13.60
CA LEU A 229 4.40 -23.24 13.95
C LEU A 229 3.85 -23.98 15.17
N ASP A 230 3.42 -23.24 16.19
CA ASP A 230 2.78 -23.81 17.38
C ASP A 230 1.46 -24.50 17.01
N HIS A 231 0.66 -23.90 16.13
CA HIS A 231 -0.52 -24.52 15.57
C HIS A 231 -0.19 -25.82 14.81
N ARG A 232 0.82 -25.82 13.95
CA ARG A 232 1.27 -27.04 13.24
C ARG A 232 1.70 -28.14 14.21
N HIS A 233 2.33 -27.77 15.31
CA HIS A 233 2.70 -28.72 16.35
C HIS A 233 1.46 -29.35 17.01
N VAL A 234 0.44 -28.55 17.33
CA VAL A 234 -0.85 -29.05 17.87
C VAL A 234 -1.53 -29.99 16.87
N VAL A 235 -1.62 -29.58 15.60
CA VAL A 235 -2.19 -30.40 14.51
C VAL A 235 -1.48 -31.76 14.41
N LEU A 236 -0.15 -31.77 14.40
CA LEU A 236 0.64 -33.01 14.33
C LEU A 236 0.38 -33.93 15.53
N VAL A 237 0.35 -33.37 16.73
CA VAL A 237 0.09 -34.16 17.96
C VAL A 237 -1.31 -34.74 17.93
N ARG A 238 -2.33 -33.98 17.59
CA ARG A 238 -3.72 -34.44 17.53
C ARG A 238 -3.91 -35.53 16.47
N ARG A 239 -3.45 -35.30 15.24
CA ARG A 239 -3.48 -36.30 14.16
C ARG A 239 -2.79 -37.61 14.57
N SER A 240 -1.59 -37.50 15.16
CA SER A 240 -0.83 -38.66 15.61
C SER A 240 -1.54 -39.41 16.74
N SER A 241 -2.18 -38.71 17.67
CA SER A 241 -2.96 -39.31 18.76
C SER A 241 -4.21 -40.02 18.23
N HIS A 242 -4.96 -39.37 17.34
CA HIS A 242 -6.12 -39.96 16.70
C HIS A 242 -5.77 -41.22 15.87
N ARG A 243 -4.67 -41.15 15.12
CA ARG A 243 -4.16 -42.32 14.39
C ARG A 243 -3.75 -43.43 15.34
N LEU A 244 -3.09 -43.11 16.44
CA LEU A 244 -2.69 -44.08 17.45
C LEU A 244 -3.90 -44.78 18.07
N GLU A 245 -4.95 -44.05 18.42
CA GLU A 245 -6.20 -44.61 18.97
C GLU A 245 -6.86 -45.56 17.97
N LYS A 246 -6.98 -45.18 16.73
CA LYS A 246 -7.50 -46.09 15.65
C LYS A 246 -6.65 -47.34 15.48
N ILE A 247 -5.33 -47.22 15.55
CA ILE A 247 -4.41 -48.36 15.48
C ILE A 247 -4.58 -49.26 16.74
N GLU A 248 -4.68 -48.70 17.94
CA GLU A 248 -4.86 -49.47 19.14
C GLU A 248 -6.17 -50.24 19.12
N HIS A 249 -7.27 -49.63 18.73
CA HIS A 249 -8.54 -50.31 18.54
C HIS A 249 -8.46 -51.40 17.47
N ARG A 250 -7.83 -51.13 16.33
CA ARG A 250 -7.66 -52.14 15.25
C ARG A 250 -6.79 -53.31 15.69
N LEU A 251 -5.69 -53.07 16.41
CA LEU A 251 -4.84 -54.12 16.96
C LEU A 251 -5.56 -54.98 17.99
N GLU A 252 -6.45 -54.40 18.81
CA GLU A 252 -7.30 -55.16 19.76
C GLU A 252 -8.20 -56.15 18.98
N VAL A 253 -8.92 -55.66 17.96
CA VAL A 253 -9.75 -56.50 17.06
C VAL A 253 -8.93 -57.60 16.38
N LEU A 254 -7.77 -57.25 15.79
CA LEU A 254 -6.87 -58.21 15.17
C LEU A 254 -6.35 -59.25 16.11
N GLY A 255 -6.04 -58.85 17.36
CA GLY A 255 -5.66 -59.79 18.45
C GLY A 255 -6.74 -60.85 18.70
N GLY A 256 -8.00 -60.43 18.77
CA GLY A 256 -9.15 -61.35 18.88
C GLY A 256 -9.24 -62.31 17.67
N TYR A 257 -9.09 -61.80 16.45
CA TYR A 257 -9.11 -62.64 15.28
C TYR A 257 -7.98 -63.67 15.28
N LEU A 258 -6.76 -63.31 15.64
CA LEU A 258 -5.64 -64.23 15.72
C LEU A 258 -5.87 -65.35 16.77
N ILE A 259 -6.49 -65.01 17.92
CA ILE A 259 -6.88 -65.99 18.94
C ILE A 259 -7.94 -66.96 18.37
N ALA A 260 -8.95 -66.41 17.67
CA ALA A 260 -9.98 -67.21 17.02
C ALA A 260 -9.42 -68.18 15.96
N PHE A 261 -8.46 -67.73 15.15
CA PHE A 261 -7.80 -68.61 14.17
C PHE A 261 -6.99 -69.73 14.78
N LEU A 262 -6.31 -69.46 15.90
CA LEU A 262 -5.57 -70.52 16.64
C LEU A 262 -6.46 -71.55 17.30
N ASN A 263 -7.73 -71.23 17.59
CA ASN A 263 -8.67 -72.03 18.37
C ASN A 263 -10.01 -72.20 17.64
N LEU A 264 -9.97 -72.31 16.30
CA LEU A 264 -11.15 -72.23 15.44
C LEU A 264 -12.26 -73.22 15.81
N ASP A 265 -11.91 -74.48 16.06
CA ASP A 265 -12.90 -75.52 16.40
C ASP A 265 -13.64 -75.20 17.69
N GLU A 266 -12.93 -74.71 18.72
CA GLU A 266 -13.51 -74.36 19.99
C GLU A 266 -14.38 -73.09 19.91
N VAL A 267 -13.94 -72.12 19.12
CA VAL A 267 -14.74 -70.91 18.86
C VAL A 267 -16.05 -71.27 18.17
N ILE A 268 -16.02 -72.16 17.17
CA ILE A 268 -17.22 -72.63 16.46
C ILE A 268 -18.11 -73.42 17.40
N ARG A 269 -17.55 -74.27 18.30
CA ARG A 269 -18.31 -75.03 19.30
C ARG A 269 -19.06 -74.05 20.22
N ILE A 270 -18.38 -73.08 20.81
CA ILE A 270 -18.99 -72.09 21.73
C ILE A 270 -20.11 -71.32 21.00
N ILE A 271 -19.89 -70.86 19.78
CA ILE A 271 -20.91 -70.07 19.03
C ILE A 271 -22.17 -70.91 18.75
N ARG A 272 -22.03 -72.23 18.58
CA ARG A 272 -23.14 -73.12 18.22
C ARG A 272 -23.88 -73.70 19.44
N GLU A 273 -23.19 -73.94 20.54
CA GLU A 273 -23.71 -74.74 21.66
C GLU A 273 -24.04 -73.92 22.90
N GLU A 274 -23.45 -72.73 23.09
CA GLU A 274 -23.66 -71.94 24.28
C GLU A 274 -24.81 -70.93 24.08
N ASP A 275 -25.61 -70.72 25.12
CA ASP A 275 -26.74 -69.77 25.12
C ASP A 275 -26.24 -68.31 25.07
N GLU A 276 -25.08 -68.02 25.72
CA GLU A 276 -24.45 -66.72 25.77
C GLU A 276 -23.02 -66.78 25.23
N PRO A 277 -22.84 -66.92 23.91
CA PRO A 277 -21.52 -67.17 23.30
C PRO A 277 -20.52 -66.03 23.52
N LYS A 278 -20.97 -64.79 23.63
CA LYS A 278 -20.09 -63.63 23.89
C LYS A 278 -19.41 -63.79 25.26
N SER A 279 -20.19 -64.03 26.30
CA SER A 279 -19.69 -64.20 27.69
C SER A 279 -18.75 -65.41 27.81
N GLU A 280 -19.05 -66.50 27.12
CA GLU A 280 -18.24 -67.70 27.17
C GLU A 280 -16.92 -67.59 26.38
N LEU A 281 -16.92 -66.87 25.21
CA LEU A 281 -15.71 -66.54 24.49
C LEU A 281 -14.78 -65.64 25.32
N MET A 282 -15.35 -64.66 26.03
CA MET A 282 -14.57 -63.77 26.89
C MET A 282 -13.90 -64.53 28.04
N LYS A 283 -14.60 -65.50 28.65
CA LYS A 283 -14.03 -66.31 29.74
C LYS A 283 -13.00 -67.32 29.28
N THR A 284 -13.29 -68.03 28.18
CA THR A 284 -12.46 -69.14 27.68
C THR A 284 -11.12 -68.66 27.13
N PHE A 285 -11.13 -67.51 26.45
CA PHE A 285 -9.94 -66.99 25.77
C PHE A 285 -9.41 -65.70 26.36
N GLU A 286 -9.93 -65.27 27.52
CA GLU A 286 -9.56 -63.98 28.18
C GLU A 286 -9.70 -62.78 27.24
N LEU A 287 -10.76 -62.76 26.39
CA LEU A 287 -11.00 -61.74 25.42
C LEU A 287 -11.65 -60.49 26.04
N SER A 288 -11.32 -59.30 25.47
CA SER A 288 -12.11 -58.11 25.74
C SER A 288 -13.49 -58.19 25.04
N GLU A 289 -14.41 -57.37 25.50
CA GLU A 289 -15.74 -57.29 24.91
C GLU A 289 -15.69 -56.96 23.41
N VAL A 290 -14.80 -56.01 23.03
CA VAL A 290 -14.54 -55.61 21.63
C VAL A 290 -14.03 -56.80 20.78
N GLN A 291 -13.13 -57.60 21.34
CA GLN A 291 -12.61 -58.78 20.69
C GLN A 291 -13.66 -59.84 20.47
N ALA A 292 -14.43 -60.17 21.51
CA ALA A 292 -15.51 -61.15 21.44
C ALA A 292 -16.59 -60.73 20.44
N GLU A 293 -16.98 -59.48 20.43
CA GLU A 293 -17.95 -58.94 19.49
C GLU A 293 -17.42 -58.98 18.04
N ALA A 294 -16.15 -58.66 17.83
CA ALA A 294 -15.51 -58.72 16.54
C ALA A 294 -15.47 -60.16 15.98
N ILE A 295 -15.21 -61.14 16.85
CA ILE A 295 -15.23 -62.59 16.47
C ILE A 295 -16.64 -63.01 16.07
N LEU A 296 -17.67 -62.66 16.83
CA LEU A 296 -19.06 -62.99 16.54
C LEU A 296 -19.56 -62.37 15.25
N ASN A 297 -19.07 -61.19 14.90
CA ASN A 297 -19.40 -60.48 13.66
C ASN A 297 -18.50 -60.87 12.46
N MET A 298 -17.58 -61.83 12.66
CA MET A 298 -16.66 -62.24 11.60
C MET A 298 -17.38 -62.94 10.47
N ARG A 299 -17.05 -62.59 9.24
CA ARG A 299 -17.60 -63.27 8.06
C ARG A 299 -16.91 -64.61 7.87
N LEU A 300 -17.67 -65.68 7.61
CA LEU A 300 -17.14 -67.01 7.37
C LEU A 300 -16.04 -67.10 6.30
N ARG A 301 -16.11 -66.28 5.29
CA ARG A 301 -15.06 -66.19 4.25
C ARG A 301 -13.70 -65.73 4.79
N SER A 302 -13.67 -64.99 5.87
CA SER A 302 -12.43 -64.49 6.49
C SER A 302 -11.63 -65.57 7.16
N LEU A 303 -12.22 -66.75 7.40
CA LEU A 303 -11.56 -67.92 7.98
C LEU A 303 -10.62 -68.68 6.99
N ARG A 304 -10.37 -68.14 5.82
CA ARG A 304 -9.41 -68.70 4.86
C ARG A 304 -7.97 -68.49 5.32
N ARG A 305 -7.09 -69.48 5.06
CA ARG A 305 -5.66 -69.39 5.43
C ARG A 305 -4.93 -68.20 4.82
N LEU A 306 -5.29 -67.79 3.60
CA LEU A 306 -4.71 -66.60 2.96
C LEU A 306 -5.11 -65.29 3.67
N GLU A 307 -6.28 -65.23 4.28
CA GLU A 307 -6.75 -64.09 5.07
C GLU A 307 -5.99 -63.99 6.41
N GLU A 308 -5.65 -65.15 7.03
CA GLU A 308 -4.84 -65.21 8.25
C GLU A 308 -3.44 -64.60 8.06
N GLU A 309 -2.74 -64.89 6.95
CA GLU A 309 -1.44 -64.30 6.63
C GLU A 309 -1.55 -62.76 6.47
N GLY A 310 -2.62 -62.30 5.79
CA GLY A 310 -2.92 -60.88 5.65
C GLY A 310 -3.11 -60.17 7.01
N LEU A 311 -3.90 -60.77 7.91
CA LEU A 311 -4.15 -60.25 9.24
C LEU A 311 -2.88 -60.21 10.13
N ARG A 312 -2.02 -61.27 10.02
CA ARG A 312 -0.72 -61.28 10.72
C ARG A 312 0.21 -60.20 10.22
N THR A 313 0.25 -59.95 8.92
CA THR A 313 1.05 -58.86 8.32
C THR A 313 0.51 -57.51 8.75
N GLU A 314 -0.81 -57.25 8.65
CA GLU A 314 -1.45 -56.04 9.13
C GLU A 314 -1.15 -55.80 10.61
N HIS A 315 -1.25 -56.83 11.46
CA HIS A 315 -0.94 -56.72 12.88
C HIS A 315 0.52 -56.32 13.15
N ALA A 316 1.47 -56.88 12.42
CA ALA A 316 2.89 -56.59 12.53
C ALA A 316 3.19 -55.13 12.09
N ASP A 317 2.62 -54.68 10.97
CA ASP A 317 2.77 -53.34 10.41
C ASP A 317 2.19 -52.30 11.37
N LEU A 318 0.95 -52.49 11.85
CA LEU A 318 0.30 -51.60 12.80
C LEU A 318 1.00 -51.58 14.15
N THR A 319 1.59 -52.72 14.60
CA THR A 319 2.40 -52.76 15.83
C THR A 319 3.66 -51.89 15.68
N THR A 320 4.27 -51.91 14.50
CA THR A 320 5.46 -51.11 14.20
C THR A 320 5.09 -49.61 14.12
N GLU A 321 4.00 -49.27 13.44
CA GLU A 321 3.44 -47.93 13.35
C GLU A 321 3.07 -47.39 14.75
N LYS A 322 2.41 -48.18 15.60
CA LYS A 322 2.10 -47.86 17.01
C LYS A 322 3.35 -47.48 17.80
N LYS A 323 4.44 -48.25 17.66
CA LYS A 323 5.71 -47.95 18.33
C LYS A 323 6.30 -46.62 17.86
N SER A 324 6.29 -46.37 16.55
CA SER A 324 6.80 -45.15 15.96
C SER A 324 5.99 -43.91 16.40
N LEU A 325 4.65 -44.00 16.39
CA LEU A 325 3.77 -42.92 16.87
C LEU A 325 3.94 -42.63 18.36
N LYS A 326 4.06 -43.68 19.19
CA LYS A 326 4.36 -43.50 20.65
C LYS A 326 5.73 -42.84 20.88
N ALA A 327 6.74 -43.18 20.07
CA ALA A 327 8.05 -42.54 20.15
C ALA A 327 7.97 -41.06 19.72
N LEU A 328 7.26 -40.77 18.62
CA LEU A 328 7.02 -39.43 18.11
C LEU A 328 6.32 -38.54 19.15
N LEU A 329 5.23 -39.02 19.74
CA LEU A 329 4.46 -38.27 20.75
C LEU A 329 5.30 -37.96 22.01
N LYS A 330 6.26 -38.81 22.37
CA LYS A 330 7.17 -38.60 23.51
C LYS A 330 8.36 -37.69 23.20
N ASN A 331 8.73 -37.51 21.93
CA ASN A 331 9.96 -36.83 21.53
C ASN A 331 9.66 -35.54 20.76
N GLU A 332 9.79 -34.42 21.43
CA GLU A 332 9.54 -33.09 20.86
C GLU A 332 10.45 -32.79 19.64
N LYS A 333 11.73 -33.18 19.73
CA LYS A 333 12.67 -32.96 18.61
C LYS A 333 12.25 -33.71 17.35
N GLN A 334 11.68 -34.92 17.50
CA GLN A 334 11.16 -35.67 16.34
C GLN A 334 9.92 -34.99 15.75
N ARG A 335 9.04 -34.44 16.58
CA ARG A 335 7.88 -33.68 16.10
C ARG A 335 8.29 -32.48 15.26
N TRP A 336 9.24 -31.69 15.75
CA TRP A 336 9.79 -30.56 14.99
C TRP A 336 10.51 -31.00 13.71
N GLY A 337 11.12 -32.18 13.69
CA GLY A 337 11.68 -32.80 12.49
C GLY A 337 10.62 -33.03 11.41
N ILE A 338 9.48 -33.67 11.78
CA ILE A 338 8.37 -33.94 10.86
C ILE A 338 7.77 -32.63 10.35
N ILE A 339 7.49 -31.68 11.23
CA ILE A 339 6.95 -30.36 10.83
C ILE A 339 7.91 -29.68 9.83
N SER A 340 9.22 -29.74 10.09
CA SER A 340 10.21 -29.21 9.15
C SER A 340 10.13 -29.89 7.78
N ASP A 341 9.93 -31.21 7.74
CA ASP A 341 9.86 -31.95 6.48
C ASP A 341 8.54 -31.66 5.74
N GLU A 342 7.41 -31.55 6.43
CA GLU A 342 6.13 -31.13 5.87
C GLU A 342 6.23 -29.72 5.25
N ILE A 343 6.86 -28.76 5.95
CA ILE A 343 7.06 -27.40 5.43
C ILE A 343 8.01 -27.41 4.21
N LYS A 344 9.03 -28.27 4.18
CA LYS A 344 9.91 -28.41 3.00
C LYS A 344 9.16 -28.94 1.78
N GLU A 345 8.25 -29.91 1.97
CA GLU A 345 7.42 -30.41 0.86
C GLU A 345 6.46 -29.31 0.37
N THR A 346 5.83 -28.57 1.27
CA THR A 346 5.00 -27.42 0.92
C THR A 346 5.81 -26.34 0.16
N ARG A 347 7.03 -26.02 0.63
CA ARG A 347 7.95 -25.12 -0.06
C ARG A 347 8.32 -25.63 -1.46
N LYS A 348 8.48 -26.94 -1.64
CA LYS A 348 8.77 -27.53 -2.95
C LYS A 348 7.59 -27.37 -3.90
N ALA A 349 6.36 -27.50 -3.40
CA ALA A 349 5.14 -27.33 -4.18
C ALA A 349 4.84 -25.87 -4.55
N PHE A 350 5.08 -24.93 -3.64
CA PHE A 350 4.73 -23.49 -3.76
C PHE A 350 5.94 -22.55 -3.71
N GLY A 351 7.16 -23.04 -3.89
CA GLY A 351 8.37 -22.22 -3.82
C GLY A 351 8.67 -21.49 -5.13
N GLN A 352 9.64 -20.57 -5.06
CA GLN A 352 10.03 -19.65 -6.14
C GLN A 352 10.38 -20.30 -7.49
N LYS A 353 10.68 -21.60 -7.51
CA LYS A 353 10.98 -22.34 -8.75
C LYS A 353 9.73 -22.81 -9.49
N THR A 354 8.56 -22.70 -8.89
CA THR A 354 7.27 -23.06 -9.47
C THR A 354 6.58 -21.81 -10.01
N GLU A 355 5.69 -21.99 -10.97
CA GLU A 355 4.92 -20.88 -11.53
C GLU A 355 4.05 -20.17 -10.48
N LEU A 356 3.45 -20.93 -9.56
CA LEU A 356 2.64 -20.38 -8.47
C LEU A 356 3.46 -19.67 -7.41
N GLY A 357 4.69 -20.11 -7.15
CA GLY A 357 5.54 -19.58 -6.11
C GLY A 357 6.55 -18.53 -6.56
N LYS A 358 6.64 -18.24 -7.85
CA LYS A 358 7.52 -17.20 -8.38
C LYS A 358 7.08 -15.82 -7.84
N ARG A 359 8.04 -15.07 -7.26
CA ARG A 359 7.78 -13.70 -6.83
C ARG A 359 7.38 -12.83 -8.02
N ARG A 360 6.32 -12.06 -7.86
CA ARG A 360 5.74 -11.19 -8.90
C ARG A 360 6.06 -9.72 -8.65
N THR A 361 6.13 -9.32 -7.39
CA THR A 361 6.41 -7.93 -7.00
C THR A 361 7.90 -7.71 -6.88
N ASP A 362 8.47 -6.80 -7.68
CA ASP A 362 9.85 -6.36 -7.51
C ASP A 362 9.98 -5.40 -6.33
N ILE A 363 11.14 -5.39 -5.71
CA ILE A 363 11.45 -4.52 -4.58
C ILE A 363 12.64 -3.65 -4.98
N THR A 364 12.46 -2.34 -4.88
CA THR A 364 13.50 -1.36 -5.15
C THR A 364 13.55 -0.33 -4.03
N ASP A 365 14.73 0.22 -3.78
CA ASP A 365 14.84 1.41 -2.96
C ASP A 365 14.10 2.58 -3.62
N ALA A 366 13.60 3.51 -2.82
CA ALA A 366 12.97 4.70 -3.37
C ALA A 366 13.96 5.42 -4.28
N PRO A 367 13.60 5.67 -5.56
CA PRO A 367 14.50 6.41 -6.44
C PRO A 367 14.76 7.79 -5.81
N GLU A 368 16.03 8.20 -5.77
CA GLU A 368 16.43 9.58 -5.52
C GLU A 368 16.04 10.47 -6.73
N VAL A 369 14.78 10.45 -7.11
CA VAL A 369 14.29 11.40 -8.08
C VAL A 369 14.12 12.71 -7.34
N ALA A 370 15.01 13.66 -7.61
CA ALA A 370 14.84 15.04 -7.20
C ALA A 370 13.40 15.45 -7.50
N GLU A 371 12.71 16.00 -6.51
CA GLU A 371 11.36 16.51 -6.68
C GLU A 371 11.38 17.45 -7.87
N VAL A 372 10.85 17.00 -9.03
CA VAL A 372 10.62 17.89 -10.14
C VAL A 372 9.42 18.75 -9.73
N PRO A 373 9.60 20.04 -9.42
CA PRO A 373 8.48 20.88 -9.05
C PRO A 373 7.47 20.86 -10.20
N MET A 374 6.18 20.73 -9.90
CA MET A 374 5.13 20.82 -10.93
C MET A 374 5.27 22.08 -11.80
N GLU A 375 5.90 23.10 -11.27
CA GLU A 375 6.23 24.36 -11.94
C GLU A 375 7.23 24.18 -13.10
N SER A 376 8.12 23.20 -13.06
CA SER A 376 9.08 22.90 -14.15
C SER A 376 8.45 22.14 -15.31
N MET A 377 7.22 21.68 -15.16
CA MET A 377 6.47 20.96 -16.20
C MET A 377 5.63 21.86 -17.10
N VAL A 378 5.56 23.16 -16.77
CA VAL A 378 4.87 24.15 -17.59
C VAL A 378 5.76 24.51 -18.77
N GLU A 379 5.22 24.38 -19.99
CA GLU A 379 5.94 24.79 -21.23
C GLU A 379 6.31 26.27 -21.11
N LYS A 380 7.60 26.56 -21.19
CA LYS A 380 8.13 27.93 -21.04
C LYS A 380 7.83 28.74 -22.30
N GLU A 381 6.72 29.49 -22.28
CA GLU A 381 6.30 30.37 -23.35
C GLU A 381 6.37 31.85 -22.91
N PRO A 382 6.80 32.78 -23.75
CA PRO A 382 6.69 34.20 -23.46
C PRO A 382 5.22 34.62 -23.52
N ILE A 383 4.82 35.42 -22.53
CA ILE A 383 3.48 35.99 -22.44
C ILE A 383 3.56 37.46 -22.05
N THR A 384 2.57 38.26 -22.47
CA THR A 384 2.33 39.61 -21.97
C THR A 384 1.08 39.54 -21.07
N VAL A 385 1.28 39.82 -19.80
CA VAL A 385 0.17 39.86 -18.80
C VAL A 385 -0.36 41.28 -18.76
N ILE A 386 -1.66 41.44 -18.94
CA ILE A 386 -2.36 42.71 -18.96
C ILE A 386 -3.42 42.69 -17.85
N CYS A 387 -3.39 43.70 -16.99
CA CYS A 387 -4.43 43.88 -15.98
C CYS A 387 -5.06 45.27 -16.12
N SER A 388 -6.40 45.32 -16.16
CA SER A 388 -7.16 46.56 -16.27
C SER A 388 -7.33 47.28 -14.92
N GLU A 389 -7.78 48.55 -14.95
CA GLU A 389 -8.11 49.32 -13.75
C GLU A 389 -9.17 48.62 -12.88
N LYS A 390 -10.17 47.99 -13.50
CA LYS A 390 -11.23 47.23 -12.80
C LYS A 390 -10.80 45.81 -12.39
N GLY A 391 -9.50 45.49 -12.50
CA GLY A 391 -8.92 44.21 -12.06
C GLY A 391 -9.24 43.00 -12.96
N TRP A 392 -9.46 43.21 -14.28
CA TRP A 392 -9.55 42.12 -15.25
C TRP A 392 -8.17 41.77 -15.76
N ILE A 393 -7.75 40.51 -15.58
CA ILE A 393 -6.42 40.03 -15.94
C ILE A 393 -6.51 39.00 -17.08
N ARG A 394 -5.57 39.08 -18.03
CA ARG A 394 -5.38 38.12 -19.13
C ARG A 394 -3.94 38.07 -19.57
N ALA A 395 -3.58 36.99 -20.27
CA ALA A 395 -2.28 36.85 -20.94
C ALA A 395 -2.44 36.75 -22.44
N VAL A 396 -1.59 37.44 -23.16
CA VAL A 396 -1.43 37.37 -24.63
C VAL A 396 -0.15 36.62 -24.94
N LYS A 397 -0.15 35.80 -25.96
CA LYS A 397 1.04 35.03 -26.39
C LYS A 397 2.12 35.98 -26.96
N GLY A 398 3.35 35.76 -26.50
CA GLY A 398 4.52 36.57 -26.89
C GLY A 398 4.69 37.85 -26.05
N HIS A 399 5.85 38.49 -26.20
CA HIS A 399 6.12 39.82 -25.62
C HIS A 399 5.60 40.86 -26.60
N VAL A 400 4.43 41.42 -26.34
CA VAL A 400 3.72 42.37 -27.21
C VAL A 400 3.67 43.72 -26.51
N GLU A 401 3.99 44.82 -27.21
CA GLU A 401 3.75 46.17 -26.71
C GLU A 401 2.23 46.43 -26.64
N VAL A 402 1.80 47.05 -25.55
CA VAL A 402 0.39 47.35 -25.32
C VAL A 402 0.05 48.62 -26.12
N GLY A 403 -0.45 48.41 -27.35
CA GLY A 403 -0.94 49.47 -28.25
C GLY A 403 -2.45 49.68 -28.17
N GLU A 404 -2.99 50.57 -29.00
CA GLU A 404 -4.42 50.90 -29.13
C GLU A 404 -5.34 49.69 -29.53
N ASP A 405 -4.75 48.61 -30.02
CA ASP A 405 -5.48 47.41 -30.47
C ASP A 405 -5.99 46.52 -29.35
N ILE A 406 -5.66 46.80 -28.07
CA ILE A 406 -6.05 45.98 -26.92
C ILE A 406 -7.42 46.45 -26.39
N ARG A 407 -8.44 45.63 -26.64
CA ARG A 407 -9.82 45.91 -26.22
C ARG A 407 -10.03 45.61 -24.72
N PHE A 408 -10.60 46.58 -24.02
CA PHE A 408 -11.08 46.46 -22.64
C PHE A 408 -12.62 46.47 -22.61
N LYS A 409 -13.22 46.19 -21.46
CA LYS A 409 -14.66 46.39 -21.25
C LYS A 409 -15.00 47.88 -21.32
N GLU A 410 -16.23 48.20 -21.63
CA GLU A 410 -16.71 49.56 -21.69
C GLU A 410 -16.47 50.30 -20.36
N GLY A 411 -15.82 51.44 -20.44
CA GLY A 411 -15.42 52.24 -19.28
C GLY A 411 -14.28 51.62 -18.42
N ASP A 412 -13.45 50.72 -19.01
CA ASP A 412 -12.25 50.19 -18.37
C ASP A 412 -11.01 50.43 -19.27
N ARG A 413 -9.82 50.49 -18.67
CA ARG A 413 -8.57 50.75 -19.37
C ARG A 413 -7.39 49.96 -18.78
N SER A 414 -6.28 49.90 -19.53
CA SER A 414 -5.06 49.27 -19.05
C SER A 414 -4.48 49.96 -17.83
N ARG A 415 -4.11 49.18 -16.82
CA ARG A 415 -3.38 49.66 -15.65
C ARG A 415 -1.98 49.09 -15.57
N PHE A 416 -1.85 47.77 -15.74
CA PHE A 416 -0.58 47.07 -15.73
C PHE A 416 -0.39 46.25 -17.00
N ALA A 417 0.83 46.23 -17.52
CA ALA A 417 1.24 45.42 -18.62
C ALA A 417 2.69 44.94 -18.38
N LEU A 418 2.85 43.63 -18.29
CA LEU A 418 4.11 42.99 -17.90
C LEU A 418 4.51 41.91 -18.91
N HIS A 419 5.77 41.87 -19.28
CA HIS A 419 6.35 40.74 -19.97
C HIS A 419 6.76 39.68 -18.97
N ALA A 420 6.30 38.47 -19.16
CA ALA A 420 6.54 37.32 -18.27
C ALA A 420 6.69 36.05 -19.09
N LEU A 421 7.07 34.99 -18.43
CA LEU A 421 7.00 33.63 -18.92
C LEU A 421 5.85 32.89 -18.22
N THR A 422 5.34 31.87 -18.86
CA THR A 422 4.32 31.00 -18.26
C THR A 422 4.77 30.34 -16.94
N THR A 423 6.08 30.19 -16.77
CA THR A 423 6.70 29.63 -15.56
C THR A 423 6.92 30.66 -14.46
N ASP A 424 6.73 31.95 -14.75
CA ASP A 424 6.99 33.01 -13.77
C ASP A 424 5.86 33.13 -12.75
N LYS A 425 6.22 33.58 -11.54
CA LYS A 425 5.27 33.95 -10.51
C LYS A 425 4.98 35.44 -10.60
N LEU A 426 3.71 35.78 -10.67
CA LEU A 426 3.23 37.15 -10.58
C LEU A 426 2.91 37.46 -9.12
N VAL A 427 3.36 38.61 -8.65
CA VAL A 427 3.17 39.09 -7.30
C VAL A 427 2.29 40.33 -7.36
N LEU A 428 1.15 40.32 -6.68
CA LEU A 428 0.20 41.42 -6.59
C LEU A 428 0.20 41.98 -5.19
N PHE A 429 0.38 43.29 -5.05
CA PHE A 429 0.25 44.01 -3.80
C PHE A 429 -1.08 44.76 -3.76
N ALA A 430 -1.82 44.62 -2.67
CA ALA A 430 -3.17 45.20 -2.55
C ALA A 430 -3.30 46.16 -1.37
N THR A 431 -4.37 46.98 -1.38
CA THR A 431 -4.67 48.03 -0.37
C THR A 431 -4.77 47.47 1.03
N ASN A 432 -5.15 46.22 1.22
CA ASN A 432 -5.18 45.52 2.50
C ASN A 432 -3.78 45.14 3.07
N GLY A 433 -2.70 45.54 2.38
CA GLY A 433 -1.32 45.27 2.80
C GLY A 433 -0.89 43.81 2.61
N ARG A 434 -1.65 43.02 1.82
CA ARG A 434 -1.34 41.64 1.49
C ARG A 434 -0.70 41.52 0.11
N PHE A 435 0.14 40.50 0.00
CA PHE A 435 0.67 40.04 -1.29
C PHE A 435 -0.03 38.75 -1.71
N TYR A 436 -0.44 38.69 -2.97
CA TYR A 436 -1.03 37.52 -3.61
C TYR A 436 -0.07 37.01 -4.68
N THR A 437 -0.01 35.70 -4.85
CA THR A 437 0.86 35.06 -5.87
C THR A 437 0.00 34.30 -6.86
N LEU A 438 0.23 34.56 -8.15
CA LEU A 438 -0.45 33.91 -9.27
C LEU A 438 0.61 33.38 -10.26
N GLY A 439 0.55 32.09 -10.64
CA GLY A 439 1.41 31.55 -11.68
C GLY A 439 1.07 32.13 -13.06
N GLY A 440 2.06 32.40 -13.90
CA GLY A 440 1.85 32.88 -15.27
C GLY A 440 1.02 31.91 -16.12
N ASP A 441 1.12 30.61 -15.83
CA ASP A 441 0.33 29.54 -16.46
C ASP A 441 -1.16 29.60 -16.10
N LYS A 442 -1.51 30.18 -14.96
CA LYS A 442 -2.89 30.30 -14.45
C LYS A 442 -3.61 31.57 -14.91
N VAL A 443 -2.90 32.48 -15.57
CA VAL A 443 -3.50 33.68 -16.14
C VAL A 443 -4.35 33.30 -17.35
N PRO A 444 -5.64 33.70 -17.42
CA PRO A 444 -6.51 33.39 -18.55
C PRO A 444 -5.93 33.85 -19.87
N ARG A 445 -5.92 32.97 -20.88
CA ARG A 445 -5.39 33.24 -22.21
C ARG A 445 -6.53 33.40 -23.21
N GLY A 446 -6.33 34.22 -24.25
CA GLY A 446 -7.24 34.33 -25.35
C GLY A 446 -7.59 35.77 -25.76
N ARG A 447 -8.52 35.92 -26.73
CA ARG A 447 -8.95 37.20 -27.26
C ARG A 447 -10.06 37.91 -26.46
N GLY A 448 -10.52 37.30 -25.37
CA GLY A 448 -11.56 37.87 -24.50
C GLY A 448 -11.03 38.98 -23.58
N HIS A 449 -11.87 39.47 -22.67
CA HIS A 449 -11.51 40.49 -21.67
C HIS A 449 -10.72 39.93 -20.48
N GLY A 450 -10.48 38.61 -20.40
CA GLY A 450 -9.87 37.93 -19.26
C GLY A 450 -10.86 37.62 -18.15
N GLU A 451 -10.35 37.41 -16.96
CA GLU A 451 -11.14 37.13 -15.75
C GLU A 451 -10.79 38.12 -14.63
N PRO A 452 -11.72 38.39 -13.70
CA PRO A 452 -11.39 39.20 -12.53
C PRO A 452 -10.29 38.53 -11.68
N VAL A 453 -9.27 39.29 -11.29
CA VAL A 453 -8.18 38.84 -10.40
C VAL A 453 -8.76 38.23 -9.10
N ARG A 454 -9.85 38.77 -8.61
CA ARG A 454 -10.56 38.31 -7.39
C ARG A 454 -11.02 36.83 -7.46
N LEU A 455 -11.31 36.31 -8.66
CA LEU A 455 -11.64 34.88 -8.86
C LEU A 455 -10.40 33.99 -8.84
N LEU A 456 -9.25 34.52 -9.24
CA LEU A 456 -8.00 33.79 -9.29
C LEU A 456 -7.26 33.81 -7.95
N THR A 457 -7.46 34.90 -7.18
CA THR A 457 -6.87 35.14 -5.86
C THR A 457 -7.97 35.32 -4.81
N GLY A 458 -7.62 35.36 -3.55
CA GLY A 458 -8.55 35.65 -2.45
C GLY A 458 -8.67 37.15 -2.12
N LEU A 459 -8.50 38.01 -3.12
CA LEU A 459 -8.62 39.47 -2.96
C LEU A 459 -10.06 39.86 -2.61
N GLY A 460 -10.25 40.67 -1.57
CA GLY A 460 -11.56 41.14 -1.13
C GLY A 460 -12.24 42.06 -2.15
N ASN A 461 -13.55 42.23 -2.01
CA ASN A 461 -14.32 43.11 -2.92
C ASN A 461 -13.99 44.59 -2.75
N ASP A 462 -13.61 44.99 -1.55
CA ASP A 462 -13.30 46.38 -1.19
C ASP A 462 -11.81 46.70 -1.35
N ASP A 463 -11.00 45.67 -1.71
CA ASP A 463 -9.56 45.83 -1.89
C ASP A 463 -9.19 46.08 -3.36
N ASP A 464 -8.23 46.95 -3.61
CA ASP A 464 -7.67 47.25 -4.93
C ASP A 464 -6.22 46.81 -5.07
N ILE A 465 -5.79 46.57 -6.31
CA ILE A 465 -4.41 46.21 -6.62
C ILE A 465 -3.58 47.47 -6.71
N ILE A 466 -2.57 47.62 -5.86
CA ILE A 466 -1.63 48.75 -5.90
C ILE A 466 -0.59 48.55 -6.99
N GLU A 467 0.01 47.33 -7.01
CA GLU A 467 1.11 47.01 -7.92
C GLU A 467 1.03 45.53 -8.36
N LEU A 468 1.47 45.27 -9.57
CA LEU A 468 1.60 43.93 -10.15
C LEU A 468 3.00 43.77 -10.73
N LEU A 469 3.74 42.78 -10.27
CA LEU A 469 5.13 42.55 -10.63
C LEU A 469 5.36 41.09 -11.05
N VAL A 470 6.38 40.87 -11.89
CA VAL A 470 6.98 39.55 -12.07
C VAL A 470 7.99 39.33 -10.96
N HIS A 471 7.89 38.21 -10.25
CA HIS A 471 8.82 37.86 -9.16
C HIS A 471 10.25 37.68 -9.69
N VAL A 472 11.18 38.32 -9.02
CA VAL A 472 12.62 38.20 -9.26
C VAL A 472 13.31 37.79 -7.94
N PRO A 473 13.93 36.60 -7.90
CA PRO A 473 14.65 36.14 -6.72
C PRO A 473 15.72 37.11 -6.24
N GLY A 474 15.84 37.30 -4.94
CA GLY A 474 16.86 38.17 -4.31
C GLY A 474 16.59 39.66 -4.39
N ARG A 475 15.53 40.11 -5.11
CA ARG A 475 15.15 41.54 -5.18
C ARG A 475 14.55 42.03 -3.87
N LYS A 476 14.74 43.32 -3.55
CA LYS A 476 14.15 44.00 -2.40
C LYS A 476 13.14 45.04 -2.84
N LEU A 477 12.09 45.18 -2.06
CA LEU A 477 11.00 46.14 -2.30
C LEU A 477 10.81 47.01 -1.07
N ILE A 478 10.34 48.24 -1.29
CA ILE A 478 9.85 49.12 -0.23
C ILE A 478 8.33 49.08 -0.29
N VAL A 479 7.69 48.89 0.87
CA VAL A 479 6.24 48.99 1.01
C VAL A 479 5.90 50.13 1.94
N ALA A 480 4.86 50.89 1.58
CA ALA A 480 4.42 52.03 2.38
C ALA A 480 2.89 52.07 2.52
N SER A 481 2.43 52.55 3.69
CA SER A 481 1.02 52.75 4.00
C SER A 481 0.61 54.23 3.88
N SER A 482 -0.69 54.48 3.80
CA SER A 482 -1.28 55.82 3.67
C SER A 482 -0.95 56.76 4.85
N ASP A 483 -0.57 56.23 6.00
CA ASP A 483 -0.12 57.03 7.15
C ASP A 483 1.40 57.27 7.13
N GLY A 484 2.07 57.07 5.99
CA GLY A 484 3.48 57.40 5.81
C GLY A 484 4.43 56.47 6.56
N ARG A 485 4.06 55.21 6.76
CA ARG A 485 4.93 54.18 7.36
C ARG A 485 5.35 53.15 6.33
N GLY A 486 6.59 52.70 6.42
CA GLY A 486 7.09 51.72 5.48
C GLY A 486 8.32 50.98 5.98
N PHE A 487 8.77 50.04 5.19
CA PHE A 487 9.98 49.24 5.43
C PHE A 487 10.44 48.52 4.15
N VAL A 488 11.67 48.06 4.18
CA VAL A 488 12.24 47.22 3.11
C VAL A 488 11.83 45.77 3.35
N VAL A 489 11.42 45.05 2.30
CA VAL A 489 11.08 43.63 2.39
C VAL A 489 11.77 42.86 1.27
N PRO A 490 12.44 41.71 1.55
CA PRO A 490 12.93 40.83 0.51
C PRO A 490 11.77 40.18 -0.26
N GLU A 491 11.83 40.22 -1.56
CA GLU A 491 10.73 39.76 -2.43
C GLU A 491 10.45 38.27 -2.27
N ASP A 492 11.47 37.42 -2.04
CA ASP A 492 11.33 36.01 -1.78
C ASP A 492 10.41 35.70 -0.59
N GLN A 493 10.33 36.66 0.36
CA GLN A 493 9.44 36.53 1.53
C GLN A 493 7.99 36.91 1.24
N LEU A 494 7.67 37.44 0.06
CA LEU A 494 6.32 37.87 -0.31
C LEU A 494 5.47 36.76 -0.90
N ILE A 495 6.09 35.69 -1.37
CA ILE A 495 5.41 34.57 -2.05
C ILE A 495 4.37 33.93 -1.14
N ALA A 496 3.09 34.03 -1.54
CA ALA A 496 1.97 33.44 -0.83
C ALA A 496 1.74 32.00 -1.32
N GLN A 497 1.62 31.06 -0.39
CA GLN A 497 1.33 29.66 -0.70
C GLN A 497 -0.18 29.38 -0.84
N THR A 498 -1.03 30.31 -0.41
CA THR A 498 -2.49 30.18 -0.44
C THR A 498 -3.14 31.32 -1.21
N LYS A 499 -4.34 31.08 -1.75
CA LYS A 499 -5.12 32.12 -2.46
C LYS A 499 -5.46 33.33 -1.57
N THR A 500 -5.52 33.17 -0.25
CA THR A 500 -5.83 34.24 0.69
C THR A 500 -4.72 35.27 0.86
N GLY A 501 -3.59 35.08 0.18
CA GLY A 501 -2.45 35.96 0.21
C GLY A 501 -1.69 35.96 1.54
N LYS A 502 -0.52 36.61 1.56
CA LYS A 502 0.35 36.74 2.72
C LYS A 502 0.32 38.20 3.26
N GLN A 503 -0.03 38.37 4.54
CA GLN A 503 0.03 39.66 5.18
C GLN A 503 1.47 40.09 5.39
N VAL A 504 1.85 41.23 4.86
CA VAL A 504 3.19 41.82 4.97
C VAL A 504 3.14 43.19 5.62
N LEU A 505 2.42 44.13 5.03
CA LEU A 505 2.19 45.42 5.64
C LEU A 505 0.94 45.38 6.50
N ASN A 506 1.08 45.62 7.82
CA ASN A 506 -0.05 45.63 8.74
C ASN A 506 -0.76 46.99 8.69
N VAL A 507 -1.89 47.04 8.02
CA VAL A 507 -2.80 48.20 7.98
C VAL A 507 -4.03 47.93 8.86
N SER A 508 -4.59 48.96 9.47
CA SER A 508 -5.77 48.83 10.35
C SER A 508 -6.55 50.15 10.46
N GLY A 509 -7.85 50.04 10.63
CA GLY A 509 -8.78 51.20 10.60
C GLY A 509 -8.87 51.76 9.18
N ASP A 510 -8.90 53.04 9.03
CA ASP A 510 -8.99 53.72 7.72
C ASP A 510 -7.65 53.82 6.96
N ARG A 511 -6.67 53.01 7.35
CA ARG A 511 -5.35 52.96 6.73
C ARG A 511 -5.26 51.87 5.73
N GLU A 512 -4.65 52.17 4.60
CA GLU A 512 -4.44 51.24 3.50
C GLU A 512 -2.96 51.18 3.12
N ALA A 513 -2.54 50.16 2.45
CA ALA A 513 -1.29 50.18 1.73
C ALA A 513 -1.41 51.18 0.56
N GLN A 514 -0.37 51.97 0.32
CA GLN A 514 -0.43 53.07 -0.64
C GLN A 514 0.57 52.96 -1.76
N ALA A 515 1.77 52.48 -1.47
CA ALA A 515 2.85 52.47 -2.46
C ALA A 515 3.76 51.25 -2.29
N LEU A 516 4.32 50.85 -3.43
CA LEU A 516 5.39 49.86 -3.53
C LEU A 516 6.46 50.41 -4.47
N ALA A 517 7.73 50.31 -4.09
CA ALA A 517 8.85 50.67 -4.94
C ALA A 517 9.88 49.57 -5.03
N VAL A 518 10.43 49.35 -6.22
CA VAL A 518 11.49 48.35 -6.47
C VAL A 518 12.83 49.01 -6.20
N ILE A 519 13.65 48.41 -5.32
CA ILE A 519 15.03 48.84 -5.10
C ILE A 519 15.90 48.26 -6.24
N LYS A 520 16.60 49.14 -6.96
CA LYS A 520 17.53 48.76 -8.03
C LYS A 520 18.96 48.77 -7.48
N GLU A 521 19.82 48.06 -8.20
CA GLU A 521 21.25 48.06 -7.88
C GLU A 521 21.83 49.49 -8.05
N GLY A 522 22.46 50.00 -6.97
CA GLY A 522 23.00 51.36 -6.90
C GLY A 522 22.06 52.41 -6.32
N ASP A 523 20.82 52.05 -5.92
CA ASP A 523 19.94 52.95 -5.18
C ASP A 523 20.42 53.06 -3.73
N ASP A 524 20.76 54.24 -3.28
CA ASP A 524 21.29 54.52 -1.95
C ASP A 524 20.40 55.50 -1.13
N ASN A 525 19.42 56.14 -1.75
CA ASN A 525 18.53 57.10 -1.13
C ASN A 525 17.06 56.83 -1.46
N ILE A 526 16.19 57.22 -0.54
CA ILE A 526 14.73 57.21 -0.66
C ILE A 526 14.24 58.66 -0.68
N ALA A 527 13.39 58.96 -1.66
CA ALA A 527 12.69 60.24 -1.73
C ALA A 527 11.19 60.01 -1.44
N CYS A 528 10.67 60.59 -0.38
CA CYS A 528 9.26 60.54 -0.03
C CYS A 528 8.61 61.91 -0.21
N VAL A 529 7.47 61.95 -0.91
CA VAL A 529 6.65 63.16 -1.09
C VAL A 529 5.32 62.98 -0.37
N GLY A 530 5.08 63.80 0.62
CA GLY A 530 3.80 63.75 1.33
C GLY A 530 2.69 64.55 0.60
N GLU A 531 1.43 64.35 0.99
CA GLU A 531 0.27 65.07 0.46
C GLU A 531 0.38 66.60 0.73
N ASN A 532 1.12 67.00 1.78
CA ASN A 532 1.48 68.39 2.05
C ASN A 532 2.50 68.97 1.07
N ARG A 533 2.87 68.24 -0.01
CA ARG A 533 3.86 68.60 -1.03
C ARG A 533 5.27 68.82 -0.50
N LYS A 534 5.59 68.29 0.71
CA LYS A 534 6.96 68.32 1.23
C LYS A 534 7.69 67.07 0.77
N LEU A 535 8.95 67.27 0.37
CA LEU A 535 9.88 66.20 -0.01
C LEU A 535 10.85 65.98 1.14
N ILE A 536 11.05 64.75 1.51
CA ILE A 536 12.14 64.30 2.37
C ILE A 536 13.01 63.31 1.61
N ILE A 537 14.32 63.39 1.79
CA ILE A 537 15.28 62.44 1.21
C ILE A 537 16.17 61.95 2.35
N PHE A 538 16.33 60.64 2.46
CA PHE A 538 17.15 60.01 3.48
C PHE A 538 17.80 58.71 2.90
N ALA A 539 18.83 58.21 3.59
CA ALA A 539 19.56 57.03 3.10
C ALA A 539 18.72 55.76 3.21
N LEU A 540 18.87 54.86 2.22
CA LEU A 540 18.13 53.60 2.14
C LEU A 540 18.42 52.70 3.35
N ASP A 541 19.64 52.72 3.89
CA ASP A 541 20.07 51.94 5.04
C ASP A 541 19.43 52.37 6.37
N GLU A 542 18.82 53.58 6.44
CA GLU A 542 18.02 54.01 7.58
C GLU A 542 16.66 53.30 7.65
N LEU A 543 16.21 52.68 6.56
CA LEU A 543 14.93 51.98 6.53
C LEU A 543 15.11 50.48 6.94
N PRO A 544 14.44 50.01 7.99
CA PRO A 544 14.62 48.66 8.48
C PRO A 544 14.11 47.63 7.44
N GLU A 545 14.84 46.53 7.33
CA GLU A 545 14.40 45.37 6.60
C GLU A 545 13.52 44.47 7.50
N MET A 546 12.29 44.18 7.06
CA MET A 546 11.31 43.41 7.83
C MET A 546 10.57 42.42 6.94
N SER A 547 10.20 41.28 7.49
CA SER A 547 9.36 40.32 6.79
C SER A 547 7.86 40.61 6.88
N ARG A 548 7.45 41.35 7.94
CA ARG A 548 6.07 41.75 8.23
C ARG A 548 6.06 42.81 9.32
N GLY A 549 5.21 43.80 9.20
CA GLY A 549 5.05 44.81 10.26
C GLY A 549 4.24 46.01 9.81
N ARG A 550 4.24 47.08 10.65
CA ARG A 550 3.68 48.40 10.33
C ARG A 550 4.73 49.31 9.71
N GLY A 551 5.99 48.99 9.88
CA GLY A 551 7.09 49.83 9.45
C GLY A 551 7.35 51.04 10.36
N VAL A 552 8.34 51.83 9.97
CA VAL A 552 8.71 53.10 10.59
C VAL A 552 8.12 54.26 9.79
N VAL A 553 8.11 55.45 10.36
CA VAL A 553 7.67 56.68 9.66
C VAL A 553 8.71 57.05 8.61
N LEU A 554 8.26 57.21 7.37
CA LEU A 554 9.06 57.60 6.20
C LEU A 554 9.25 59.13 6.15
#